data_252aa5bccd0e71a06e3c948e7f961830
#
_entry.id   252aa5bccd0e71a06e3c948e7f961830
#
_cell.length_a   1.000
_cell.length_b   1.000
_cell.length_c   1.000
_cell.angle_alpha   90.00
_cell.angle_beta   90.00
_cell.angle_gamma   90.00
#
_symmetry.space_group_name_H-M   'P 1'
#
loop_
_entity.id
_entity.type
_entity.pdbx_description
1 polymer ?
#
loop_
_entity_poly.entity_id
_entity_poly.type
_entity_poly.pdbx_seq_one_letter_code
_entity_poly.pdbx_strand_id
1 'polypeptide(L)'
;MSHHFDSAADRADGRINLCDLYVFPGAPGTTALILTVNPDAGRSSDTTFRPDAVYEFVLASDAGTMEDIAFRASFTDPGDGGQQHVRVLRADGPAAREGGGGALLGQGHTGDVFPLSSNGSDGEGLAWAGLAADPFTADGAALGAFLQAVDSGATT
;
A
#
# COMPACT_ATOMS: atom_id res chain seq x y z
N MET A 1 -12.78 -8.43 -4.94
CA MET A 1 -11.70 -9.42 -5.16
C MET A 1 -10.50 -8.65 -5.67
N SER A 2 -9.38 -8.72 -4.97
CA SER A 2 -8.13 -8.14 -5.47
C SER A 2 -7.68 -8.95 -6.66
N HIS A 3 -7.41 -8.28 -7.77
CA HIS A 3 -6.81 -8.89 -8.95
C HIS A 3 -5.29 -8.80 -8.82
N HIS A 4 -4.64 -9.92 -8.58
CA HIS A 4 -3.20 -10.00 -8.50
C HIS A 4 -2.60 -10.33 -9.86
N PHE A 5 -1.50 -9.66 -10.22
CA PHE A 5 -0.78 -9.85 -11.48
C PHE A 5 -1.60 -9.57 -12.75
N ASP A 6 -2.49 -8.59 -12.71
CA ASP A 6 -3.32 -8.22 -13.86
C ASP A 6 -2.52 -7.54 -14.98
N SER A 7 -1.57 -6.69 -14.61
CA SER A 7 -0.76 -5.96 -15.59
C SER A 7 0.52 -6.70 -15.93
N ALA A 8 1.11 -6.36 -17.07
CA ALA A 8 2.44 -6.86 -17.43
C ALA A 8 3.53 -6.35 -16.48
N ALA A 9 3.34 -5.16 -15.90
CA ALA A 9 4.26 -4.57 -14.94
C ALA A 9 4.27 -5.35 -13.62
N ASP A 10 3.10 -5.69 -13.07
CA ASP A 10 2.97 -6.45 -11.82
C ASP A 10 3.58 -7.84 -11.96
N ARG A 11 3.41 -8.47 -13.14
CA ARG A 11 4.04 -9.76 -13.44
C ARG A 11 5.55 -9.67 -13.58
N ALA A 12 6.07 -8.52 -14.02
CA ALA A 12 7.51 -8.30 -14.17
C ALA A 12 8.18 -7.98 -12.83
N ASP A 13 7.49 -7.29 -11.93
CA ASP A 13 8.00 -6.94 -10.60
C ASP A 13 6.85 -6.96 -9.57
N GLY A 14 6.80 -8.01 -8.76
CA GLY A 14 5.78 -8.19 -7.73
C GLY A 14 5.75 -7.08 -6.69
N ARG A 15 6.82 -6.31 -6.54
CA ARG A 15 6.88 -5.19 -5.57
C ARG A 15 5.90 -4.05 -5.87
N ILE A 16 5.40 -3.94 -7.10
CA ILE A 16 4.36 -2.97 -7.47
C ILE A 16 2.98 -3.59 -7.61
N ASN A 17 2.84 -4.87 -7.29
CA ASN A 17 1.55 -5.55 -7.28
C ASN A 17 0.78 -5.16 -6.02
N LEU A 18 -0.26 -4.34 -6.18
CA LEU A 18 -1.16 -3.93 -5.09
C LEU A 18 -2.14 -5.07 -4.81
N CYS A 19 -2.25 -5.45 -3.53
CA CYS A 19 -3.14 -6.53 -3.10
C CYS A 19 -4.44 -5.97 -2.53
N ASP A 20 -4.42 -5.57 -1.27
CA ASP A 20 -5.61 -5.18 -0.55
C ASP A 20 -5.46 -3.80 0.09
N LEU A 21 -6.56 -3.07 0.13
CA LEU A 21 -6.69 -1.79 0.81
C LEU A 21 -7.68 -1.93 1.97
N TYR A 22 -7.22 -1.57 3.17
CA TYR A 22 -8.05 -1.54 4.35
C TYR A 22 -8.16 -0.13 4.89
N VAL A 23 -9.38 0.28 5.25
CA VAL A 23 -9.69 1.57 5.87
C VAL A 23 -10.64 1.32 7.04
N PHE A 24 -10.23 1.65 8.25
CA PHE A 24 -11.05 1.43 9.44
C PHE A 24 -10.69 2.42 10.57
N PRO A 25 -11.58 2.61 11.56
CA PRO A 25 -11.26 3.41 12.74
C PRO A 25 -10.07 2.83 13.51
N GLY A 26 -9.09 3.68 13.80
CA GLY A 26 -7.94 3.34 14.65
C GLY A 26 -8.18 3.73 16.11
N ALA A 27 -7.17 4.28 16.78
CA ALA A 27 -7.32 4.90 18.09
C ALA A 27 -8.36 6.04 18.04
N PRO A 28 -8.95 6.48 19.16
CA PRO A 28 -9.94 7.55 19.15
C PRO A 28 -9.49 8.78 18.38
N GLY A 29 -10.29 9.18 17.38
CA GLY A 29 -9.99 10.32 16.50
C GLY A 29 -9.01 10.03 15.37
N THR A 30 -8.65 8.77 15.13
CA THR A 30 -7.75 8.39 14.02
C THR A 30 -8.40 7.40 13.06
N THR A 31 -7.87 7.34 11.85
CA THR A 31 -8.21 6.34 10.82
C THR A 31 -6.95 5.56 10.46
N ALA A 32 -7.06 4.25 10.41
CA ALA A 32 -6.02 3.38 9.89
C ALA A 32 -6.22 3.20 8.39
N LEU A 33 -5.13 3.39 7.63
CA LEU A 33 -5.03 3.10 6.20
C LEU A 33 -3.95 2.02 6.04
N ILE A 34 -4.30 0.89 5.44
CA ILE A 34 -3.34 -0.19 5.18
C ILE A 34 -3.41 -0.56 3.70
N LEU A 35 -2.26 -0.62 3.07
CA LEU A 35 -2.09 -1.13 1.72
C LEU A 35 -1.13 -2.32 1.77
N THR A 36 -1.60 -3.49 1.34
CA THR A 36 -0.75 -4.65 1.15
C THR A 36 -0.27 -4.70 -0.30
N VAL A 37 0.99 -5.03 -0.46
CA VAL A 37 1.66 -5.12 -1.78
C VAL A 37 2.57 -6.34 -1.80
N ASN A 38 2.93 -6.81 -2.99
CA ASN A 38 3.92 -7.86 -3.17
C ASN A 38 3.55 -9.19 -2.49
N PRO A 39 2.49 -9.86 -2.95
CA PRO A 39 1.96 -11.07 -2.30
C PRO A 39 2.95 -12.25 -2.29
N ASP A 40 3.95 -12.22 -3.15
CA ASP A 40 4.98 -13.24 -3.28
C ASP A 40 6.33 -12.82 -2.68
N ALA A 41 6.33 -11.83 -1.78
CA ALA A 41 7.54 -11.36 -1.10
C ALA A 41 8.29 -12.52 -0.40
N GLY A 42 9.57 -12.67 -0.69
CA GLY A 42 10.41 -13.74 -0.15
C GLY A 42 10.18 -15.13 -0.76
N ARG A 43 9.30 -15.26 -1.75
CA ARG A 43 9.07 -16.51 -2.53
C ARG A 43 9.60 -16.37 -3.95
N SER A 44 8.98 -15.52 -4.76
CA SER A 44 9.35 -15.24 -6.15
C SER A 44 9.61 -13.76 -6.41
N SER A 45 9.50 -12.92 -5.39
CA SER A 45 9.75 -11.49 -5.42
C SER A 45 10.62 -11.07 -4.23
N ASP A 46 11.35 -9.97 -4.37
CA ASP A 46 12.15 -9.39 -3.29
C ASP A 46 11.27 -8.95 -2.11
N THR A 47 11.84 -8.92 -0.91
CA THR A 47 11.14 -8.46 0.31
C THR A 47 11.21 -6.95 0.53
N THR A 48 11.86 -6.22 -0.39
CA THR A 48 12.02 -4.76 -0.35
C THR A 48 10.94 -4.06 -1.17
N PHE A 49 10.68 -2.80 -0.87
CA PHE A 49 9.87 -1.95 -1.73
C PHE A 49 10.68 -1.51 -2.96
N ARG A 50 10.01 -1.19 -4.05
CA ARG A 50 10.64 -0.73 -5.27
C ARG A 50 11.07 0.74 -5.13
N PRO A 51 12.37 1.08 -5.28
CA PRO A 51 12.87 2.43 -4.99
C PRO A 51 12.37 3.52 -5.93
N ASP A 52 12.09 3.17 -7.19
CA ASP A 52 11.61 4.09 -8.23
C ASP A 52 10.06 4.12 -8.33
N ALA A 53 9.36 3.48 -7.37
CA ALA A 53 7.91 3.52 -7.27
C ALA A 53 7.44 4.46 -6.15
N VAL A 54 6.23 5.00 -6.32
CA VAL A 54 5.48 5.71 -5.28
C VAL A 54 4.23 4.91 -4.97
N TYR A 55 4.05 4.60 -3.70
CA TYR A 55 2.86 3.93 -3.19
C TYR A 55 1.93 4.99 -2.61
N GLU A 56 0.70 5.04 -3.11
CA GLU A 56 -0.17 6.19 -2.87
C GLU A 56 -1.54 5.77 -2.38
N PHE A 57 -2.01 6.44 -1.32
CA PHE A 57 -3.42 6.47 -0.95
C PHE A 57 -4.00 7.79 -1.46
N VAL A 58 -5.08 7.72 -2.22
CA VAL A 58 -5.78 8.89 -2.72
C VAL A 58 -7.21 8.86 -2.17
N LEU A 59 -7.62 9.96 -1.54
CA LEU A 59 -8.88 10.05 -0.82
C LEU A 59 -9.70 11.25 -1.31
N ALA A 60 -11.03 11.06 -1.31
CA ALA A 60 -12.00 12.13 -1.34
C ALA A 60 -12.53 12.31 0.10
N SER A 61 -12.14 13.38 0.78
CA SER A 61 -12.44 13.58 2.20
C SER A 61 -13.80 14.23 2.44
N ASP A 62 -14.34 14.89 1.43
CA ASP A 62 -15.69 15.42 1.44
C ASP A 62 -16.66 14.46 0.74
N ALA A 63 -17.95 14.77 0.75
CA ALA A 63 -18.95 13.99 0.01
C ALA A 63 -18.84 14.18 -1.53
N GLY A 64 -17.77 14.80 -1.99
CA GLY A 64 -17.47 15.00 -3.41
C GLY A 64 -16.98 13.73 -4.09
N THR A 65 -16.84 13.82 -5.39
CA THR A 65 -16.33 12.72 -6.23
C THR A 65 -14.89 12.93 -6.66
N MET A 66 -14.26 14.02 -6.22
CA MET A 66 -12.89 14.36 -6.59
C MET A 66 -11.97 14.16 -5.39
N GLU A 67 -10.86 13.52 -5.65
CA GLU A 67 -9.82 13.30 -4.67
C GLU A 67 -9.21 14.64 -4.24
N ASP A 68 -9.01 14.81 -2.95
CA ASP A 68 -8.52 16.04 -2.33
C ASP A 68 -7.39 15.85 -1.31
N ILE A 69 -7.07 14.60 -0.99
CA ILE A 69 -5.93 14.24 -0.15
C ILE A 69 -5.17 13.08 -0.80
N ALA A 70 -3.84 13.16 -0.84
CA ALA A 70 -2.99 12.03 -1.18
C ALA A 70 -1.88 11.84 -0.15
N PHE A 71 -1.66 10.60 0.27
CA PHE A 71 -0.49 10.18 1.04
C PHE A 71 0.42 9.36 0.15
N ARG A 72 1.69 9.75 0.02
CA ARG A 72 2.66 9.17 -0.91
C ARG A 72 3.87 8.64 -0.15
N ALA A 73 4.08 7.33 -0.20
CA ALA A 73 5.27 6.70 0.36
C ALA A 73 6.28 6.40 -0.75
N SER A 74 7.53 6.75 -0.53
CA SER A 74 8.66 6.45 -1.40
C SER A 74 9.80 5.84 -0.59
N PHE A 75 10.62 5.03 -1.25
CA PHE A 75 11.66 4.22 -0.62
C PHE A 75 13.00 4.43 -1.33
N THR A 76 14.10 4.40 -0.59
CA THR A 76 15.45 4.38 -1.16
C THR A 76 15.83 2.98 -1.64
N ASP A 77 16.96 2.88 -2.32
CA ASP A 77 17.62 1.58 -2.48
C ASP A 77 17.85 0.94 -1.10
N PRO A 78 17.76 -0.40 -1.01
CA PRO A 78 18.04 -1.10 0.23
C PRO A 78 19.51 -0.92 0.64
N GLY A 79 19.72 -0.57 1.91
CA GLY A 79 21.03 -0.55 2.53
C GLY A 79 21.48 -1.94 2.99
N ASP A 80 22.55 -1.98 3.78
CA ASP A 80 23.03 -3.20 4.39
C ASP A 80 21.91 -3.85 5.23
N GLY A 81 21.65 -5.15 5.01
CA GLY A 81 20.57 -5.86 5.68
C GLY A 81 19.17 -5.66 5.07
N GLY A 82 19.05 -4.97 3.94
CA GLY A 82 17.79 -4.82 3.21
C GLY A 82 16.87 -3.71 3.72
N GLN A 83 17.27 -2.97 4.75
CA GLN A 83 16.50 -1.84 5.28
C GLN A 83 16.50 -0.67 4.30
N GLN A 84 15.35 -0.02 4.11
CA GLN A 84 15.18 1.13 3.22
C GLN A 84 14.74 2.35 4.03
N HIS A 85 15.21 3.54 3.63
CA HIS A 85 14.65 4.78 4.16
C HIS A 85 13.29 5.03 3.52
N VAL A 86 12.32 5.42 4.34
CA VAL A 86 10.92 5.68 3.94
C VAL A 86 10.63 7.17 4.10
N ARG A 87 10.00 7.78 3.12
CA ARG A 87 9.45 9.14 3.22
C ARG A 87 7.96 9.09 2.90
N VAL A 88 7.18 9.75 3.74
CA VAL A 88 5.74 9.93 3.52
C VAL A 88 5.46 11.41 3.30
N LEU A 89 4.86 11.70 2.15
CA LEU A 89 4.41 13.04 1.77
C LEU A 89 2.89 13.11 1.85
N ARG A 90 2.36 14.30 2.11
CA ARG A 90 0.93 14.61 1.96
C ARG A 90 0.76 15.71 0.92
N ALA A 91 -0.18 15.52 0.03
CA ALA A 91 -0.64 16.53 -0.91
C ALA A 91 -2.14 16.78 -0.69
N ASP A 92 -2.56 18.02 -0.78
CA ASP A 92 -3.93 18.46 -0.55
C ASP A 92 -4.49 19.18 -1.80
N GLY A 93 -5.80 19.13 -1.96
CA GLY A 93 -6.54 19.79 -3.04
C GLY A 93 -6.08 19.34 -4.44
N PRO A 94 -5.87 20.25 -5.40
CA PRO A 94 -5.46 19.89 -6.76
C PRO A 94 -4.17 19.07 -6.81
N ALA A 95 -3.20 19.34 -5.91
CA ALA A 95 -1.94 18.62 -5.85
C ALA A 95 -2.11 17.13 -5.50
N ALA A 96 -3.21 16.74 -4.87
CA ALA A 96 -3.50 15.33 -4.60
C ALA A 96 -3.70 14.53 -5.91
N ARG A 97 -4.16 15.18 -6.99
CA ARG A 97 -4.44 14.57 -8.30
C ARG A 97 -3.29 14.63 -9.29
N GLU A 98 -2.28 15.46 -9.01
CA GLU A 98 -1.17 15.73 -9.96
C GLU A 98 -0.03 14.75 -9.79
N GLY A 99 -0.07 13.63 -9.30
CA GLY A 99 1.01 12.67 -9.13
C GLY A 99 2.36 13.29 -8.73
N GLY A 100 3.02 12.78 -7.72
CA GLY A 100 4.30 13.29 -7.22
C GLY A 100 4.16 14.55 -6.36
N GLY A 101 5.19 14.87 -5.58
CA GLY A 101 5.22 16.04 -4.70
C GLY A 101 4.34 15.92 -3.45
N GLY A 102 4.30 17.01 -2.68
CA GLY A 102 3.61 17.13 -1.40
C GLY A 102 4.53 17.62 -0.29
N ALA A 103 3.94 17.99 0.85
CA ALA A 103 4.69 18.32 2.05
C ALA A 103 5.17 17.05 2.76
N LEU A 104 6.38 17.08 3.31
CA LEU A 104 6.90 15.96 4.10
C LEU A 104 6.03 15.82 5.36
N LEU A 105 5.40 14.68 5.53
CA LEU A 105 4.59 14.32 6.69
C LEU A 105 5.42 13.55 7.73
N GLY A 106 6.32 12.68 7.29
CA GLY A 106 7.21 11.91 8.14
C GLY A 106 8.22 11.10 7.36
N GLN A 107 9.20 10.60 8.07
CA GLN A 107 10.23 9.71 7.51
C GLN A 107 10.79 8.75 8.56
N GLY A 108 11.26 7.61 8.12
CA GLY A 108 11.81 6.55 8.97
C GLY A 108 12.49 5.47 8.15
N HIS A 109 12.52 4.26 8.67
CA HIS A 109 13.07 3.11 7.96
C HIS A 109 12.07 1.96 7.94
N THR A 110 12.18 1.09 6.95
CA THR A 110 11.38 -0.13 6.90
C THR A 110 11.64 -1.00 8.12
N GLY A 111 10.56 -1.56 8.70
CA GLY A 111 10.58 -2.31 9.95
C GLY A 111 10.33 -1.47 11.20
N ASP A 112 10.56 -0.17 11.16
CA ASP A 112 10.37 0.74 12.29
C ASP A 112 9.02 1.47 12.22
N VAL A 113 8.46 1.79 13.38
CA VAL A 113 7.33 2.73 13.51
C VAL A 113 7.91 4.14 13.64
N PHE A 114 7.40 5.07 12.85
CA PHE A 114 7.85 6.46 12.88
C PHE A 114 6.66 7.44 12.92
N PRO A 115 6.86 8.65 13.50
CA PRO A 115 5.79 9.64 13.62
C PRO A 115 5.49 10.29 12.27
N LEU A 116 4.21 10.61 12.09
CA LEU A 116 3.71 11.52 11.05
C LEU A 116 3.26 12.80 11.73
N SER A 117 3.76 13.94 11.28
CA SER A 117 3.36 15.23 11.82
C SER A 117 3.19 16.27 10.72
N SER A 118 2.09 16.99 10.71
CA SER A 118 1.91 18.16 9.86
C SER A 118 2.38 19.41 10.58
N ASN A 119 3.19 20.24 9.91
CA ASN A 119 3.66 21.56 10.39
C ASN A 119 4.34 21.58 11.78
N GLY A 120 5.03 20.49 12.16
CA GLY A 120 5.81 20.45 13.41
C GLY A 120 4.97 20.26 14.68
N SER A 121 3.70 19.90 14.56
CA SER A 121 2.92 19.42 15.70
C SER A 121 3.29 17.96 16.01
N ASP A 122 3.55 17.67 17.29
CA ASP A 122 3.87 16.32 17.74
C ASP A 122 2.69 15.38 17.51
N GLY A 123 2.87 14.38 16.62
CA GLY A 123 2.12 13.16 16.67
C GLY A 123 0.67 13.19 16.18
N GLU A 124 0.40 13.68 14.98
CA GLU A 124 -0.92 13.47 14.37
C GLU A 124 -1.14 12.02 13.88
N GLY A 125 -0.11 11.23 13.77
CA GLY A 125 -0.21 9.85 13.32
C GLY A 125 1.09 9.07 13.44
N LEU A 126 1.00 7.79 13.09
CA LEU A 126 2.14 6.88 13.01
C LEU A 126 2.13 6.18 11.65
N ALA A 127 3.30 5.88 11.13
CA ALA A 127 3.47 5.05 9.95
C ALA A 127 4.40 3.88 10.24
N TRP A 128 4.18 2.82 9.50
CA TRP A 128 5.04 1.65 9.45
C TRP A 128 5.03 1.10 8.02
N ALA A 129 6.16 0.66 7.54
CA ALA A 129 6.29 -0.06 6.28
C ALA A 129 7.28 -1.22 6.47
N GLY A 130 6.94 -2.40 5.99
CA GLY A 130 7.79 -3.56 6.16
C GLY A 130 7.15 -4.85 5.70
N LEU A 131 7.85 -5.95 5.94
CA LEU A 131 7.35 -7.29 5.66
C LEU A 131 6.39 -7.72 6.77
N ALA A 132 5.16 -8.05 6.40
CA ALA A 132 4.14 -8.56 7.32
C ALA A 132 3.68 -9.95 6.88
N ALA A 133 3.32 -10.78 7.85
CA ALA A 133 2.60 -12.01 7.54
C ALA A 133 1.13 -11.64 7.23
N ASP A 134 0.71 -11.94 6.02
CA ASP A 134 -0.70 -11.81 5.65
C ASP A 134 -1.44 -13.05 6.18
N PRO A 135 -2.45 -12.88 7.06
CA PRO A 135 -3.24 -14.00 7.58
C PRO A 135 -4.26 -14.55 6.55
N PHE A 136 -4.11 -14.24 5.28
CA PHE A 136 -4.98 -14.74 4.24
C PHE A 136 -4.95 -16.26 4.19
N THR A 137 -6.09 -16.85 4.48
CA THR A 137 -6.30 -18.30 4.39
C THR A 137 -7.42 -18.59 3.40
N ALA A 138 -7.14 -19.43 2.40
CA ALA A 138 -8.13 -19.90 1.44
C ALA A 138 -7.99 -21.41 1.22
N ASP A 139 -9.12 -22.09 1.03
CA ASP A 139 -9.11 -23.44 0.47
C ASP A 139 -8.83 -23.34 -1.04
N GLY A 140 -7.54 -23.49 -1.41
CA GLY A 140 -7.11 -23.39 -2.80
C GLY A 140 -7.76 -24.43 -3.72
N ALA A 141 -8.12 -25.61 -3.21
CA ALA A 141 -8.80 -26.64 -3.99
C ALA A 141 -10.25 -26.23 -4.29
N ALA A 142 -10.97 -25.72 -3.28
CA ALA A 142 -12.33 -25.24 -3.45
C ALA A 142 -12.39 -24.01 -4.37
N LEU A 143 -11.45 -23.07 -4.22
CA LEU A 143 -11.34 -21.90 -5.09
C LEU A 143 -11.04 -22.31 -6.54
N GLY A 144 -10.11 -23.24 -6.77
CA GLY A 144 -9.79 -23.75 -8.09
C GLY A 144 -10.99 -24.43 -8.76
N ALA A 145 -11.74 -25.25 -8.02
CA ALA A 145 -12.96 -25.87 -8.51
C ALA A 145 -14.05 -24.85 -8.86
N PHE A 146 -14.20 -23.80 -8.04
CA PHE A 146 -15.14 -22.71 -8.31
C PHE A 146 -14.78 -21.95 -9.59
N LEU A 147 -13.52 -21.58 -9.77
CA LEU A 147 -13.05 -20.86 -10.96
C LEU A 147 -13.25 -21.72 -12.23
N GLN A 148 -12.96 -23.02 -12.19
CA GLN A 148 -13.21 -23.92 -13.30
C GLN A 148 -14.71 -24.02 -13.63
N ALA A 149 -15.59 -24.06 -12.63
CA ALA A 149 -17.03 -24.08 -12.82
C ALA A 149 -17.52 -22.78 -13.51
N VAL A 150 -17.00 -21.62 -13.10
CA VAL A 150 -17.30 -20.32 -13.72
C VAL A 150 -16.86 -20.30 -15.18
N ASP A 151 -15.63 -20.71 -15.48
CA ASP A 151 -15.08 -20.73 -16.84
C ASP A 151 -15.85 -21.70 -17.76
N SER A 152 -16.35 -22.81 -17.22
CA SER A 152 -17.15 -23.76 -17.97
C SER A 152 -18.62 -23.32 -18.18
N GLY A 153 -19.03 -22.18 -17.61
CA GLY A 153 -20.41 -21.70 -17.69
C GLY A 153 -21.41 -22.52 -16.85
N ALA A 154 -20.92 -23.30 -15.89
CA ALA A 154 -21.78 -24.04 -14.97
C ALA A 154 -22.51 -23.05 -14.05
N THR A 155 -23.84 -22.98 -14.17
CA THR A 155 -24.68 -22.25 -13.21
C THR A 155 -24.89 -23.14 -11.98
N THR A 156 -24.53 -22.64 -10.81
CA THR A 156 -24.83 -23.27 -9.51
C THR A 156 -26.27 -23.03 -9.13
#